data_8567c67495c836ebf04598812396995c
#
_entry.id   8567c67495c836ebf04598812396995c
#
_cell.length_a   1.000
_cell.length_b   1.000
_cell.length_c   1.000
_cell.angle_alpha   90.00
_cell.angle_beta   90.00
_cell.angle_gamma   90.00
#
_symmetry.space_group_name_H-M   'P 1'
#
loop_
_entity.id
_entity.type
_entity.pdbx_description
1 polymer ?
#
loop_
_entity_poly.entity_id
_entity_poly.type
_entity_poly.pdbx_seq_one_letter_code
_entity_poly.pdbx_strand_id
1 'polypeptide(L)'
;MDFQTSIKTCFNKFAVFSGRASRSEFWFFVLFGILGGIIASIIDVMILGYPFEENVPINLIFSVALIVPSLSVAARRLHDINKSGWWQLLWITIIGGILLIIWHATEGGNKKNKFGPPIKFKK
;
A
#
# COMPACT_ATOMS: atom_id res chain seq x y z
N MET A 1 11.61 3.66 -8.25
CA MET A 1 12.00 2.52 -7.37
C MET A 1 11.73 1.21 -8.05
N ASP A 2 12.56 0.22 -7.82
CA ASP A 2 12.27 -1.13 -8.26
C ASP A 2 11.37 -1.83 -7.22
N PHE A 3 10.95 -3.05 -7.54
CA PHE A 3 10.06 -3.82 -6.67
C PHE A 3 10.67 -4.06 -5.29
N GLN A 4 11.91 -4.53 -5.26
CA GLN A 4 12.57 -4.88 -4.00
C GLN A 4 12.77 -3.67 -3.10
N THR A 5 13.24 -2.55 -3.67
CA THR A 5 13.43 -1.30 -2.92
C THR A 5 12.11 -0.77 -2.38
N SER A 6 11.05 -0.84 -3.20
CA SER A 6 9.72 -0.38 -2.77
C SER A 6 9.22 -1.17 -1.56
N ILE A 7 9.36 -2.50 -1.58
CA ILE A 7 8.94 -3.34 -0.46
C ILE A 7 9.76 -3.04 0.79
N LYS A 8 11.07 -2.93 0.66
CA LYS A 8 11.94 -2.59 1.79
C LYS A 8 11.58 -1.24 2.39
N THR A 9 11.34 -0.25 1.56
CA THR A 9 10.98 1.09 2.01
C THR A 9 9.64 1.06 2.76
N CYS A 10 8.66 0.34 2.26
CA CYS A 10 7.36 0.23 2.94
C CYS A 10 7.50 -0.42 4.32
N PHE A 11 8.33 -1.44 4.47
CA PHE A 11 8.53 -2.06 5.77
C PHE A 11 9.40 -1.23 6.70
N ASN A 12 10.39 -0.51 6.18
CA ASN A 12 11.20 0.42 6.99
C ASN A 12 10.35 1.58 7.51
N LYS A 13 9.34 1.99 6.75
CA LYS A 13 8.42 3.07 7.11
C LYS A 13 7.04 2.54 7.48
N PHE A 14 7.00 1.35 8.05
CA PHE A 14 5.75 0.62 8.21
C PHE A 14 4.69 1.38 9.03
N ALA A 15 5.08 2.25 9.93
CA ALA A 15 4.15 3.08 10.71
C ALA A 15 4.44 4.58 10.53
N VAL A 16 5.10 4.97 9.44
CA VAL A 16 5.43 6.37 9.16
C VAL A 16 4.36 6.96 8.25
N PHE A 17 3.54 7.83 8.82
CA PHE A 17 2.43 8.47 8.12
C PHE A 17 2.76 9.87 7.62
N SER A 18 3.97 10.36 7.89
CA SER A 18 4.45 11.65 7.39
C SER A 18 5.30 11.46 6.15
N GLY A 19 5.47 12.54 5.37
CA GLY A 19 6.27 12.49 4.16
C GLY A 19 5.46 12.07 2.94
N ARG A 20 6.15 11.70 1.87
CA ARG A 20 5.57 11.41 0.57
C ARG A 20 6.04 10.06 0.06
N ALA A 21 5.24 9.40 -0.76
CA ALA A 21 5.60 8.15 -1.42
C ALA A 21 5.38 8.25 -2.92
N SER A 22 6.26 7.61 -3.69
CA SER A 22 6.14 7.57 -5.14
C SER A 22 5.07 6.57 -5.59
N ARG A 23 4.66 6.66 -6.86
CA ARG A 23 3.74 5.70 -7.46
C ARG A 23 4.31 4.28 -7.40
N SER A 24 5.59 4.11 -7.71
CA SER A 24 6.20 2.78 -7.69
C SER A 24 6.24 2.18 -6.29
N GLU A 25 6.51 2.96 -5.26
CA GLU A 25 6.48 2.46 -3.88
C GLU A 25 5.12 1.90 -3.53
N PHE A 26 4.06 2.64 -3.83
CA PHE A 26 2.69 2.23 -3.51
C PHE A 26 2.26 1.02 -4.33
N TRP A 27 2.39 1.09 -5.65
CA TRP A 27 1.85 0.06 -6.53
C TRP A 27 2.64 -1.26 -6.44
N PHE A 28 3.96 -1.20 -6.24
CA PHE A 28 4.72 -2.41 -5.99
C PHE A 28 4.36 -3.05 -4.65
N PHE A 29 4.02 -2.23 -3.66
CA PHE A 29 3.55 -2.78 -2.39
C PHE A 29 2.17 -3.43 -2.52
N VAL A 30 1.28 -2.86 -3.34
CA VAL A 30 0.00 -3.48 -3.67
C VAL A 30 0.23 -4.83 -4.34
N LEU A 31 1.14 -4.88 -5.32
CA LEU A 31 1.49 -6.13 -5.99
C LEU A 31 2.04 -7.15 -5.00
N PHE A 32 2.94 -6.73 -4.11
CA PHE A 32 3.46 -7.58 -3.05
C PHE A 32 2.33 -8.17 -2.20
N GLY A 33 1.36 -7.36 -1.81
CA GLY A 33 0.22 -7.81 -1.02
C GLY A 33 -0.60 -8.86 -1.75
N ILE A 34 -0.86 -8.65 -3.04
CA ILE A 34 -1.63 -9.60 -3.86
C ILE A 34 -0.87 -10.91 -4.01
N LEU A 35 0.40 -10.86 -4.40
CA LEU A 35 1.20 -12.06 -4.61
C LEU A 35 1.43 -12.81 -3.30
N GLY A 36 1.73 -12.10 -2.24
CA GLY A 36 1.93 -12.69 -0.92
C GLY A 36 0.66 -13.32 -0.37
N GLY A 37 -0.49 -12.70 -0.61
CA GLY A 37 -1.79 -13.26 -0.21
C GLY A 37 -2.10 -14.55 -0.95
N ILE A 38 -1.80 -14.60 -2.24
CA ILE A 38 -1.98 -15.83 -3.05
C ILE A 38 -1.08 -16.94 -2.52
N ILE A 39 0.20 -16.64 -2.27
CA ILE A 39 1.15 -17.63 -1.74
C ILE A 39 0.71 -18.11 -0.35
N ALA A 40 0.29 -17.21 0.52
CA ALA A 40 -0.18 -17.57 1.85
C ALA A 40 -1.41 -18.48 1.77
N SER A 41 -2.35 -18.21 0.86
CA SER A 41 -3.52 -19.06 0.65
C SER A 41 -3.15 -20.45 0.14
N ILE A 42 -2.18 -20.52 -0.77
CA ILE A 42 -1.70 -21.81 -1.29
C ILE A 42 -1.08 -22.62 -0.16
N ILE A 43 -0.27 -22.01 0.69
CA ILE A 43 0.35 -22.68 1.83
C ILE A 43 -0.73 -23.22 2.78
N ASP A 44 -1.74 -22.40 3.08
CA ASP A 44 -2.82 -22.80 3.98
C ASP A 44 -3.59 -24.03 3.43
N VAL A 45 -3.93 -23.99 2.15
CA VAL A 45 -4.73 -25.08 1.54
C VAL A 45 -3.89 -26.32 1.29
N MET A 46 -2.71 -26.15 0.70
CA MET A 46 -1.91 -27.29 0.21
C MET A 46 -1.06 -27.93 1.30
N ILE A 47 -0.61 -27.17 2.28
CA ILE A 47 0.32 -27.63 3.31
C ILE A 47 -0.39 -27.85 4.63
N LEU A 48 -1.21 -26.90 5.07
CA LEU A 48 -1.90 -26.97 6.36
C LEU A 48 -3.29 -27.60 6.25
N GLY A 49 -3.81 -27.79 5.03
CA GLY A 49 -5.08 -28.49 4.80
C GLY A 49 -6.34 -27.68 5.09
N TYR A 50 -6.24 -26.37 5.23
CA TYR A 50 -7.43 -25.53 5.44
C TYR A 50 -8.20 -25.33 4.14
N PRO A 51 -9.55 -25.36 4.17
CA PRO A 51 -10.35 -25.01 3.02
C PRO A 51 -10.14 -23.56 2.58
N PHE A 52 -10.22 -23.35 1.27
CA PHE A 52 -9.96 -22.03 0.68
C PHE A 52 -10.91 -20.94 1.21
N GLU A 53 -12.12 -21.33 1.57
CA GLU A 53 -13.19 -20.42 1.99
C GLU A 53 -13.14 -20.05 3.47
N GLU A 54 -12.34 -20.74 4.27
CA GLU A 54 -12.26 -20.49 5.70
C GLU A 54 -11.13 -19.53 6.00
N ASN A 55 -11.23 -18.89 7.17
CA ASN A 55 -10.15 -18.04 7.70
C ASN A 55 -8.94 -18.91 8.00
N VAL A 56 -7.91 -18.73 7.22
CA VAL A 56 -6.73 -19.55 7.28
C VAL A 56 -5.59 -18.79 7.97
N PRO A 57 -4.81 -19.48 8.84
CA PRO A 57 -3.89 -18.77 9.74
C PRO A 57 -2.83 -17.93 9.02
N ILE A 58 -2.19 -18.48 7.99
CA ILE A 58 -1.09 -17.77 7.34
C ILE A 58 -1.61 -16.58 6.54
N ASN A 59 -2.70 -16.75 5.80
CA ASN A 59 -3.30 -15.64 5.08
C ASN A 59 -3.78 -14.55 6.04
N LEU A 60 -4.42 -14.94 7.14
CA LEU A 60 -4.88 -13.99 8.14
C LEU A 60 -3.72 -13.22 8.78
N ILE A 61 -2.67 -13.90 9.19
CA ILE A 61 -1.49 -13.28 9.78
C ILE A 61 -0.84 -12.31 8.78
N PHE A 62 -0.69 -12.73 7.53
CA PHE A 62 -0.13 -11.91 6.49
C PHE A 62 -0.97 -10.64 6.26
N SER A 63 -2.29 -10.79 6.16
CA SER A 63 -3.20 -9.66 5.95
C SER A 63 -3.16 -8.66 7.09
N VAL A 64 -3.18 -9.14 8.33
CA VAL A 64 -3.10 -8.28 9.51
C VAL A 64 -1.76 -7.55 9.56
N ALA A 65 -0.67 -8.25 9.25
CA ALA A 65 0.66 -7.66 9.25
C ALA A 65 0.81 -6.54 8.22
N LEU A 66 0.05 -6.58 7.12
CA LEU A 66 0.13 -5.55 6.08
C LEU A 66 -0.80 -4.37 6.29
N ILE A 67 -1.71 -4.41 7.27
CA ILE A 67 -2.67 -3.32 7.47
C ILE A 67 -1.95 -1.99 7.72
N VAL A 68 -1.06 -1.93 8.69
CA VAL A 68 -0.38 -0.68 9.06
C VAL A 68 0.52 -0.17 7.93
N PRO A 69 1.43 -0.98 7.35
CA PRO A 69 2.27 -0.48 6.26
C PRO A 69 1.46 -0.08 5.02
N SER A 70 0.33 -0.76 4.75
CA SER A 70 -0.54 -0.38 3.63
C SER A 70 -1.17 0.99 3.86
N LEU A 71 -1.67 1.25 5.07
CA LEU A 71 -2.24 2.55 5.41
C LEU A 71 -1.17 3.65 5.36
N SER A 72 0.03 3.37 5.84
CA SER A 72 1.09 4.37 5.87
C SER A 72 1.58 4.73 4.46
N VAL A 73 1.79 3.75 3.59
CA VAL A 73 2.22 4.05 2.22
C VAL A 73 1.12 4.76 1.43
N ALA A 74 -0.14 4.39 1.66
CA ALA A 74 -1.27 5.06 1.02
C ALA A 74 -1.40 6.51 1.48
N ALA A 75 -1.21 6.78 2.77
CA ALA A 75 -1.20 8.15 3.29
C ALA A 75 -0.06 8.96 2.66
N ARG A 76 1.15 8.40 2.65
CA ARG A 76 2.30 9.07 2.02
C ARG A 76 2.09 9.29 0.52
N ARG A 77 1.38 8.39 -0.13
CA ARG A 77 1.06 8.55 -1.55
C ARG A 77 0.10 9.71 -1.80
N LEU A 78 -0.92 9.86 -0.95
CA LEU A 78 -1.82 11.00 -1.01
C LEU A 78 -1.07 12.31 -0.72
N HIS A 79 -0.11 12.28 0.21
CA HIS A 79 0.72 13.44 0.49
C HIS A 79 1.53 13.88 -0.74
N ASP A 80 1.94 12.94 -1.59
CA ASP A 80 2.71 13.26 -2.80
C ASP A 80 1.89 14.09 -3.80
N ILE A 81 0.58 13.97 -3.78
CA ILE A 81 -0.32 14.81 -4.60
C ILE A 81 -0.98 15.91 -3.76
N ASN A 82 -0.38 16.25 -2.64
CA ASN A 82 -0.80 17.32 -1.74
C ASN A 82 -2.19 17.12 -1.15
N LYS A 83 -2.51 15.88 -0.77
CA LYS A 83 -3.77 15.53 -0.13
C LYS A 83 -3.52 14.87 1.22
N SER A 84 -4.42 15.12 2.18
CA SER A 84 -4.33 14.50 3.50
C SER A 84 -4.57 12.99 3.43
N GLY A 85 -3.88 12.24 4.27
CA GLY A 85 -4.10 10.79 4.39
C GLY A 85 -5.51 10.43 4.83
N TRP A 86 -6.23 11.34 5.46
CA TRP A 86 -7.61 11.11 5.87
C TRP A 86 -8.56 10.90 4.69
N TRP A 87 -8.19 11.29 3.48
CA TRP A 87 -8.97 10.99 2.28
C TRP A 87 -9.14 9.50 2.04
N GLN A 88 -8.33 8.65 2.69
CA GLN A 88 -8.50 7.20 2.61
C GLN A 88 -9.87 6.72 3.10
N LEU A 89 -10.55 7.50 3.92
CA LEU A 89 -11.90 7.16 4.36
C LEU A 89 -12.90 7.05 3.21
N LEU A 90 -12.55 7.59 2.04
CA LEU A 90 -13.38 7.44 0.85
C LEU A 90 -13.50 5.99 0.37
N TRP A 91 -12.65 5.08 0.83
CA TRP A 91 -12.79 3.66 0.52
C TRP A 91 -14.12 3.08 0.99
N ILE A 92 -14.79 3.74 1.94
CA ILE A 92 -16.10 3.32 2.43
C ILE A 92 -17.16 3.42 1.33
N THR A 93 -16.98 4.31 0.35
CA THR A 93 -17.90 4.47 -0.78
C THR A 93 -17.29 3.91 -2.05
N ILE A 94 -18.14 3.45 -2.97
CA ILE A 94 -17.68 2.92 -4.26
C ILE A 94 -17.07 4.04 -5.11
N ILE A 95 -17.76 5.18 -5.19
CA ILE A 95 -17.28 6.34 -5.96
C ILE A 95 -15.98 6.87 -5.37
N GLY A 96 -15.91 6.95 -4.03
CA GLY A 96 -14.70 7.39 -3.36
C GLY A 96 -13.53 6.45 -3.58
N GLY A 97 -13.78 5.14 -3.62
CA GLY A 97 -12.76 4.14 -3.93
C GLY A 97 -12.17 4.32 -5.32
N ILE A 98 -13.01 4.57 -6.31
CA ILE A 98 -12.56 4.84 -7.68
C ILE A 98 -11.68 6.11 -7.72
N LEU A 99 -12.11 7.16 -7.02
CA LEU A 99 -11.34 8.40 -6.94
C LEU A 99 -9.97 8.17 -6.29
N LEU A 100 -9.91 7.37 -5.22
CA LEU A 100 -8.65 7.05 -4.56
C LEU A 100 -7.70 6.27 -5.48
N ILE A 101 -8.21 5.34 -6.26
CA ILE A 101 -7.39 4.61 -7.23
C ILE A 101 -6.76 5.59 -8.23
N ILE A 102 -7.55 6.52 -8.75
CA ILE A 102 -7.06 7.54 -9.67
C ILE A 102 -5.98 8.40 -8.99
N TRP A 103 -6.22 8.84 -7.75
CA TRP A 103 -5.25 9.64 -7.01
C TRP A 103 -3.95 8.89 -6.75
N HIS A 104 -4.03 7.61 -6.39
CA HIS A 104 -2.82 6.81 -6.15
C HIS A 104 -2.01 6.60 -7.45
N ALA A 105 -2.66 6.63 -8.60
CA ALA A 105 -2.00 6.51 -9.89
C ALA A 105 -1.53 7.85 -10.46
N THR A 106 -1.90 8.96 -9.83
CA THR A 106 -1.53 10.30 -10.30
C THR A 106 -0.09 10.61 -9.90
N GLU A 107 0.67 11.17 -10.84
CA GLU A 107 2.03 11.60 -10.54
C GLU A 107 2.03 12.75 -9.54
N GLY A 108 2.93 12.67 -8.55
CA GLY A 108 3.06 13.72 -7.56
C GLY A 108 3.70 14.97 -8.10
N GLY A 109 3.56 16.08 -7.36
CA GLY A 109 4.18 17.33 -7.74
C GLY A 109 5.70 17.31 -7.65
N ASN A 110 6.36 18.15 -8.44
CA ASN A 110 7.81 18.28 -8.44
C ASN A 110 8.31 19.33 -7.45
N LYS A 111 7.39 20.00 -6.76
CA LYS A 111 7.72 21.06 -5.79
C LYS A 111 7.39 20.60 -4.39
N LYS A 112 8.05 21.21 -3.41
CA LYS A 112 7.71 21.02 -2.01
C LYS A 112 6.24 21.42 -1.77
N ASN A 113 5.53 20.59 -1.03
CA ASN A 113 4.17 20.89 -0.58
C ASN A 113 4.13 20.82 0.96
N LYS A 114 2.94 20.98 1.55
CA LYS A 114 2.80 20.99 3.01
C LYS A 114 3.23 19.67 3.68
N PHE A 115 3.43 18.59 2.92
CA PHE A 115 3.83 17.28 3.44
C PHE A 115 5.32 16.99 3.24
N GLY A 116 6.08 17.92 2.67
CA GLY A 116 7.51 17.79 2.54
C GLY A 116 8.04 18.00 1.12
N PRO A 117 9.34 17.74 0.92
CA PRO A 117 9.97 17.91 -0.38
C PRO A 117 9.51 16.82 -1.36
N PRO A 118 9.64 17.07 -2.68
CA PRO A 118 9.24 16.08 -3.68
C PRO A 118 10.14 14.85 -3.63
N ILE A 119 9.59 13.71 -4.07
CA ILE A 119 10.35 12.48 -4.21
C ILE A 119 11.36 12.65 -5.35
N LYS A 120 12.61 12.24 -5.10
CA LYS A 120 13.68 12.38 -6.10
C LYS A 120 13.50 11.43 -7.28
N PHE A 121 12.99 10.23 -7.03
CA PHE A 121 12.81 9.20 -8.05
C PHE A 121 11.31 9.00 -8.26
N LYS A 122 10.80 9.60 -9.33
CA LYS A 122 9.38 9.58 -9.67
C LYS A 122 9.09 8.43 -10.63
N LYS A 123 8.51 7.37 -10.14
CA LYS A 123 7.99 6.31 -11.01
C LYS A 123 6.92 5.52 -10.34
#